data_ab401076615741ac5813be6cb9694582
#
_entry.id   ab401076615741ac5813be6cb9694582
#
_cell.length_a   1.000
_cell.length_b   1.000
_cell.length_c   1.000
_cell.angle_alpha   90.00
_cell.angle_beta   90.00
_cell.angle_gamma   90.00
#
_symmetry.space_group_name_H-M   'P 1'
#
loop_
_entity.id
_entity.type
_entity.pdbx_description
1 polymer ?
#
loop_
_entity_poly.entity_id
_entity_poly.type
_entity_poly.pdbx_seq_one_letter_code
_entity_poly.pdbx_strand_id
1 'polypeptide(L)'
;MAAVTIGFSAFDRNRAPSMLLMRLLGFYFAMLIPKIIFCLVLLSEDLIRLLRATFLFLAGKISDAPRTEGTSYFPGRRKFVSQLALGIASIPFLAIIHGMTKGKYKYTLHRETLYFPDLPEAFDGFTITQISDIHSGSFDDREGVRKGLEMAKAQKSDLFVFTGDLVNNFAPEMEPWLNDFKELRAPYGQYSILGNHDYGDYSHWNSETSKAENHELIKNHHHTLGYHLMLNTNTTIEKNGQKIVLIGVENWGLGFKQKGDLNKALEGVDDDAFKVLLSHDPSHWDAEVKQSKKHIHLTLSGHTHGMQFGVEIPGFKWSPIQMRYPKWAGLYQESGKCLYVNRGFGFIGFPGRVGIWPEVTVITLKRTA
;
A
#
# COMPACT_ATOMS: atom_id res chain seq x y z
N MET A 1 -10.03 24.14 13.90
CA MET A 1 -11.10 24.01 12.92
C MET A 1 -11.03 25.07 11.83
N ALA A 2 -10.99 26.38 12.12
CA ALA A 2 -10.96 27.46 11.09
C ALA A 2 -9.83 27.29 10.03
N ALA A 3 -8.62 26.92 10.43
CA ALA A 3 -7.49 26.72 9.50
C ALA A 3 -7.72 25.54 8.51
N VAL A 4 -8.42 24.48 8.94
CA VAL A 4 -8.78 23.34 8.10
C VAL A 4 -9.88 23.72 7.12
N THR A 5 -10.86 24.51 7.57
CA THR A 5 -11.97 25.00 6.72
C THR A 5 -11.45 25.97 5.64
N ILE A 6 -10.49 26.83 5.97
CA ILE A 6 -9.84 27.73 5.01
C ILE A 6 -9.00 26.92 4.00
N GLY A 7 -8.34 25.85 4.43
CA GLY A 7 -7.61 24.95 3.55
C GLY A 7 -8.50 24.23 2.53
N PHE A 8 -9.71 23.85 2.91
CA PHE A 8 -10.68 23.21 2.02
C PHE A 8 -11.28 24.18 0.98
N SER A 9 -11.45 25.46 1.32
CA SER A 9 -11.96 26.48 0.36
C SER A 9 -10.92 26.91 -0.67
N ALA A 10 -9.63 26.73 -0.39
CA ALA A 10 -8.51 26.97 -1.31
C ALA A 10 -8.14 25.73 -2.15
N PHE A 11 -8.92 24.65 -2.03
CA PHE A 11 -8.69 23.40 -2.75
C PHE A 11 -9.12 23.56 -4.20
N ASP A 12 -8.16 23.83 -5.07
CA ASP A 12 -8.38 23.73 -6.52
C ASP A 12 -8.48 22.24 -6.89
N ARG A 13 -9.70 21.78 -7.13
CA ARG A 13 -10.00 20.38 -7.47
C ARG A 13 -9.37 19.93 -8.79
N ASN A 14 -8.82 20.86 -9.57
CA ASN A 14 -8.12 20.60 -10.83
C ASN A 14 -6.61 20.45 -10.64
N ARG A 15 -6.11 20.49 -9.41
CA ARG A 15 -4.69 20.31 -9.07
C ARG A 15 -4.53 19.25 -8.01
N ALA A 16 -3.36 18.59 -8.03
CA ALA A 16 -2.96 17.71 -6.93
C ALA A 16 -3.04 18.45 -5.58
N PRO A 17 -3.46 17.78 -4.48
CA PRO A 17 -3.44 18.39 -3.16
C PRO A 17 -2.08 19.00 -2.88
N SER A 18 -2.04 20.28 -2.51
CA SER A 18 -0.76 20.92 -2.20
C SER A 18 -0.06 20.16 -1.06
N MET A 19 1.26 20.04 -1.12
CA MET A 19 2.07 19.44 -0.05
C MET A 19 1.79 20.09 1.32
N LEU A 20 1.44 21.38 1.32
CA LEU A 20 1.03 22.08 2.54
C LEU A 20 -0.25 21.49 3.11
N LEU A 21 -1.27 21.23 2.28
CA LEU A 21 -2.53 20.63 2.72
C LEU A 21 -2.30 19.22 3.26
N MET A 22 -1.51 18.41 2.58
CA MET A 22 -1.16 17.06 3.06
C MET A 22 -0.44 17.13 4.42
N ARG A 23 0.51 18.06 4.59
CA ARG A 23 1.22 18.26 5.88
C ARG A 23 0.28 18.73 6.99
N LEU A 24 -0.66 19.65 6.68
CA LEU A 24 -1.68 20.10 7.64
C LEU A 24 -2.60 18.96 8.08
N LEU A 25 -3.06 18.13 7.14
CA LEU A 25 -3.85 16.93 7.44
C LEU A 25 -3.04 15.93 8.28
N GLY A 26 -1.80 15.69 7.94
CA GLY A 26 -0.91 14.82 8.71
C GLY A 26 -0.72 15.33 10.15
N PHE A 27 -0.48 16.62 10.32
CA PHE A 27 -0.39 17.24 11.65
C PHE A 27 -1.71 17.15 12.42
N TYR A 28 -2.84 17.36 11.75
CA TYR A 28 -4.17 17.19 12.35
C TYR A 28 -4.36 15.76 12.90
N PHE A 29 -4.01 14.74 12.13
CA PHE A 29 -4.08 13.34 12.57
C PHE A 29 -3.08 13.06 13.70
N ALA A 30 -1.88 13.64 13.64
CA ALA A 30 -0.88 13.52 14.72
C ALA A 30 -1.39 14.08 16.05
N MET A 31 -2.28 15.07 16.02
CA MET A 31 -2.91 15.62 17.23
C MET A 31 -4.20 14.88 17.61
N LEU A 32 -5.01 14.50 16.65
CA LEU A 32 -6.34 13.92 16.88
C LEU A 32 -6.24 12.49 17.45
N ILE A 33 -5.43 11.61 16.82
CA ILE A 33 -5.36 10.20 17.22
C ILE A 33 -4.87 10.02 18.66
N PRO A 34 -3.75 10.65 19.09
CA PRO A 34 -3.31 10.60 20.49
C PRO A 34 -4.35 11.16 21.46
N LYS A 35 -5.04 12.25 21.07
CA LYS A 35 -6.09 12.86 21.89
C LYS A 35 -7.27 11.92 22.10
N ILE A 36 -7.69 11.20 21.05
CA ILE A 36 -8.74 10.18 21.16
C ILE A 36 -8.29 9.07 22.13
N ILE A 37 -7.08 8.54 21.96
CA ILE A 37 -6.54 7.49 22.84
C ILE A 37 -6.45 7.97 24.27
N PHE A 38 -5.94 9.19 24.53
CA PHE A 38 -5.90 9.81 25.83
C PHE A 38 -7.30 9.87 26.47
N CYS A 39 -8.28 10.38 25.75
CA CYS A 39 -9.67 10.46 26.22
C CYS A 39 -10.27 9.07 26.50
N LEU A 40 -10.02 8.08 25.64
CA LEU A 40 -10.52 6.72 25.83
C LEU A 40 -9.96 6.07 27.11
N VAL A 41 -8.68 6.28 27.43
CA VAL A 41 -8.08 5.78 28.68
C VAL A 41 -8.73 6.42 29.90
N LEU A 42 -8.97 7.74 29.88
CA LEU A 42 -9.62 8.44 30.99
C LEU A 42 -11.10 8.03 31.14
N LEU A 43 -11.82 7.94 30.03
CA LEU A 43 -13.23 7.51 30.04
C LEU A 43 -13.39 6.07 30.52
N SER A 44 -12.47 5.17 30.17
CA SER A 44 -12.52 3.79 30.66
C SER A 44 -12.30 3.72 32.18
N GLU A 45 -11.42 4.55 32.73
CA GLU A 45 -11.23 4.67 34.19
C GLU A 45 -12.50 5.21 34.87
N ASP A 46 -13.09 6.27 34.32
CA ASP A 46 -14.34 6.84 34.87
C ASP A 46 -15.49 5.85 34.80
N LEU A 47 -15.60 5.07 33.71
CA LEU A 47 -16.60 4.01 33.56
C LEU A 47 -16.42 2.90 34.60
N ILE A 48 -15.19 2.42 34.81
CA ILE A 48 -14.89 1.42 35.85
C ILE A 48 -15.28 1.94 37.23
N ARG A 49 -15.00 3.21 37.53
CA ARG A 49 -15.39 3.86 38.80
C ARG A 49 -16.90 3.91 38.94
N LEU A 50 -17.61 4.31 37.91
CA LEU A 50 -19.07 4.36 37.92
C LEU A 50 -19.68 2.98 38.16
N LEU A 51 -19.23 1.97 37.43
CA LEU A 51 -19.70 0.58 37.59
C LEU A 51 -19.45 0.07 39.02
N ARG A 52 -18.25 0.31 39.57
CA ARG A 52 -17.92 -0.05 40.95
C ARG A 52 -18.80 0.67 41.96
N ALA A 53 -19.02 1.96 41.79
CA ALA A 53 -19.87 2.75 42.68
C ALA A 53 -21.32 2.25 42.63
N THR A 54 -21.84 1.98 41.42
CA THR A 54 -23.19 1.42 41.26
C THR A 54 -23.31 0.05 41.88
N PHE A 55 -22.32 -0.84 41.69
CA PHE A 55 -22.31 -2.16 42.30
C PHE A 55 -22.33 -2.09 43.84
N LEU A 56 -21.47 -1.27 44.43
CA LEU A 56 -21.43 -1.09 45.91
C LEU A 56 -22.72 -0.47 46.45
N PHE A 57 -23.34 0.45 45.71
CA PHE A 57 -24.63 1.04 46.09
C PHE A 57 -25.74 0.00 46.06
N LEU A 58 -25.81 -0.85 45.05
CA LEU A 58 -26.81 -1.91 44.94
C LEU A 58 -26.56 -3.03 45.98
N ALA A 59 -25.31 -3.44 46.17
CA ALA A 59 -24.93 -4.43 47.19
C ALA A 59 -25.27 -3.95 48.62
N GLY A 60 -25.05 -2.66 48.91
CA GLY A 60 -25.40 -2.05 50.18
C GLY A 60 -26.92 -1.91 50.45
N LYS A 61 -27.76 -2.06 49.38
CA LYS A 61 -29.22 -2.14 49.55
C LYS A 61 -29.71 -3.58 49.85
N ILE A 62 -28.91 -4.58 49.55
CA ILE A 62 -29.25 -6.00 49.72
C ILE A 62 -28.71 -6.52 51.06
N SER A 63 -27.62 -5.96 51.57
CA SER A 63 -27.03 -6.33 52.85
C SER A 63 -27.21 -5.18 53.84
N ASP A 64 -27.76 -5.46 55.05
CA ASP A 64 -27.87 -4.55 56.18
C ASP A 64 -26.50 -4.20 56.79
N ALA A 65 -25.41 -4.30 56.06
CA ALA A 65 -24.08 -4.01 56.55
C ALA A 65 -23.88 -2.49 56.74
N PRO A 66 -23.28 -2.07 57.85
CA PRO A 66 -23.05 -0.65 58.13
C PRO A 66 -22.25 -0.03 57.01
N ARG A 67 -22.73 1.10 56.49
CA ARG A 67 -22.02 1.89 55.47
C ARG A 67 -20.70 2.33 56.05
N THR A 68 -19.61 1.76 55.61
CA THR A 68 -18.27 2.31 55.86
C THR A 68 -18.19 3.68 55.20
N GLU A 69 -18.26 4.74 55.98
CA GLU A 69 -17.92 6.10 55.59
C GLU A 69 -16.46 6.09 55.11
N GLY A 70 -16.25 6.36 53.83
CA GLY A 70 -14.90 6.50 53.31
C GLY A 70 -14.76 6.14 51.84
N THR A 71 -15.38 6.94 50.95
CA THR A 71 -14.81 7.06 49.60
C THR A 71 -13.49 7.83 49.75
N SER A 72 -12.39 7.10 50.04
CA SER A 72 -11.08 7.71 50.06
C SER A 72 -10.79 8.30 48.67
N TYR A 73 -10.92 9.60 48.59
CA TYR A 73 -10.49 10.37 47.44
C TYR A 73 -8.97 10.29 47.38
N PHE A 74 -8.44 9.49 46.42
CA PHE A 74 -6.99 9.42 46.20
C PHE A 74 -6.60 10.36 45.07
N PRO A 75 -6.20 11.60 45.34
CA PRO A 75 -5.76 12.58 44.31
C PRO A 75 -4.58 12.05 43.49
N GLY A 76 -3.71 11.26 44.11
CA GLY A 76 -2.57 10.61 43.47
C GLY A 76 -2.93 9.63 42.37
N ARG A 77 -4.05 8.90 42.52
CA ARG A 77 -4.51 7.94 41.51
C ARG A 77 -4.91 8.62 40.19
N ARG A 78 -5.67 9.71 40.26
CA ARG A 78 -6.08 10.49 39.08
C ARG A 78 -4.87 11.05 38.32
N LYS A 79 -3.89 11.59 39.08
CA LYS A 79 -2.62 12.05 38.51
C LYS A 79 -1.88 10.91 37.82
N PHE A 80 -1.79 9.75 38.45
CA PHE A 80 -1.14 8.56 37.88
C PHE A 80 -1.82 8.10 36.58
N VAL A 81 -3.17 7.96 36.57
CA VAL A 81 -3.91 7.54 35.37
C VAL A 81 -3.74 8.56 34.26
N SER A 82 -3.78 9.87 34.55
CA SER A 82 -3.53 10.90 33.55
C SER A 82 -2.12 10.85 32.97
N GLN A 83 -1.10 10.60 33.80
CA GLN A 83 0.27 10.42 33.33
C GLN A 83 0.43 9.15 32.48
N LEU A 84 -0.20 8.05 32.89
CA LEU A 84 -0.23 6.81 32.12
C LEU A 84 -0.92 7.02 30.76
N ALA A 85 -2.09 7.68 30.77
CA ALA A 85 -2.83 8.02 29.56
C ALA A 85 -1.98 8.88 28.60
N LEU A 86 -1.25 9.85 29.13
CA LEU A 86 -0.34 10.69 28.35
C LEU A 86 0.82 9.86 27.76
N GLY A 87 1.41 8.96 28.57
CA GLY A 87 2.45 8.04 28.10
C GLY A 87 1.96 7.13 26.96
N ILE A 88 0.78 6.51 27.11
CA ILE A 88 0.17 5.68 26.07
C ILE A 88 -0.12 6.51 24.81
N ALA A 89 -0.68 7.71 24.94
CA ALA A 89 -1.01 8.58 23.82
C ALA A 89 0.24 9.14 23.10
N SER A 90 1.36 9.26 23.79
CA SER A 90 2.62 9.74 23.18
C SER A 90 3.19 8.74 22.14
N ILE A 91 2.93 7.45 22.30
CA ILE A 91 3.42 6.41 21.36
C ILE A 91 2.90 6.66 19.94
N PRO A 92 1.59 6.71 19.66
CA PRO A 92 1.09 6.99 18.31
C PRO A 92 1.46 8.39 17.84
N PHE A 93 1.53 9.39 18.71
CA PHE A 93 2.01 10.72 18.37
C PHE A 93 3.42 10.68 17.75
N LEU A 94 4.37 10.08 18.46
CA LEU A 94 5.75 9.96 18.01
C LEU A 94 5.87 9.08 16.75
N ALA A 95 5.08 8.00 16.67
CA ALA A 95 5.04 7.13 15.50
C ALA A 95 4.54 7.86 14.24
N ILE A 96 3.50 8.70 14.36
CA ILE A 96 2.97 9.50 13.25
C ILE A 96 4.00 10.54 12.80
N ILE A 97 4.60 11.29 13.73
CA ILE A 97 5.65 12.28 13.41
C ILE A 97 6.85 11.60 12.74
N HIS A 98 7.31 10.45 13.26
CA HIS A 98 8.36 9.67 12.63
C HIS A 98 7.95 9.20 11.23
N GLY A 99 6.72 8.70 11.07
CA GLY A 99 6.18 8.25 9.79
C GLY A 99 6.17 9.34 8.73
N MET A 100 5.80 10.57 9.12
CA MET A 100 5.75 11.73 8.23
C MET A 100 7.13 12.26 7.85
N THR A 101 8.11 12.16 8.74
CA THR A 101 9.45 12.75 8.54
C THR A 101 10.44 11.76 7.93
N LYS A 102 10.51 10.55 8.45
CA LYS A 102 11.51 9.54 8.06
C LYS A 102 10.87 8.25 7.51
N GLY A 103 9.73 7.85 8.05
CA GLY A 103 9.10 6.57 7.74
C GLY A 103 8.71 6.42 6.28
N LYS A 104 8.26 7.48 5.61
CA LYS A 104 7.84 7.48 4.22
C LYS A 104 8.96 7.18 3.20
N TYR A 105 10.22 7.28 3.62
CA TYR A 105 11.41 6.95 2.83
C TYR A 105 12.27 5.85 3.50
N LYS A 106 11.71 5.15 4.47
CA LYS A 106 12.36 4.01 5.10
C LYS A 106 12.09 2.75 4.28
N TYR A 107 12.65 2.67 3.09
CA TYR A 107 12.48 1.51 2.22
C TYR A 107 12.92 0.22 2.87
N THR A 108 12.14 -0.82 2.66
CA THR A 108 12.43 -2.20 3.08
C THR A 108 12.51 -3.10 1.86
N LEU A 109 13.51 -3.99 1.88
CA LEU A 109 13.68 -5.00 0.86
C LEU A 109 13.04 -6.30 1.32
N HIS A 110 12.00 -6.74 0.60
CA HIS A 110 11.36 -8.02 0.82
C HIS A 110 11.87 -9.03 -0.22
N ARG A 111 12.19 -10.23 0.23
CA ARG A 111 12.68 -11.32 -0.63
C ARG A 111 11.81 -12.54 -0.43
N GLU A 112 11.28 -13.05 -1.52
CA GLU A 112 10.48 -14.27 -1.54
C GLU A 112 11.08 -15.27 -2.51
N THR A 113 11.15 -16.53 -2.11
CA THR A 113 11.53 -17.61 -3.00
C THR A 113 10.31 -18.51 -3.22
N LEU A 114 9.87 -18.61 -4.46
CA LEU A 114 8.68 -19.37 -4.83
C LEU A 114 9.07 -20.60 -5.63
N TYR A 115 8.52 -21.73 -5.24
CA TYR A 115 8.83 -23.03 -5.81
C TYR A 115 7.67 -23.52 -6.70
N PHE A 116 7.99 -23.89 -7.94
CA PHE A 116 7.03 -24.38 -8.93
C PHE A 116 7.57 -25.63 -9.61
N PRO A 117 6.80 -26.74 -9.68
CA PRO A 117 7.25 -27.98 -10.31
C PRO A 117 7.35 -27.87 -11.84
N ASP A 118 6.54 -26.99 -12.43
CA ASP A 118 6.38 -26.75 -13.87
C ASP A 118 7.19 -25.54 -14.38
N LEU A 119 7.99 -24.89 -13.53
CA LEU A 119 8.89 -23.82 -13.95
C LEU A 119 9.94 -24.39 -14.94
N PRO A 120 10.10 -23.79 -16.14
CA PRO A 120 11.13 -24.22 -17.07
C PRO A 120 12.52 -24.12 -16.44
N GLU A 121 13.38 -25.13 -16.69
CA GLU A 121 14.70 -25.27 -16.05
C GLU A 121 15.59 -24.03 -16.23
N ALA A 122 15.54 -23.39 -17.39
CA ALA A 122 16.29 -22.17 -17.67
C ALA A 122 15.94 -21.01 -16.72
N PHE A 123 14.75 -21.04 -16.11
CA PHE A 123 14.26 -20.03 -15.17
C PHE A 123 14.48 -20.43 -13.69
N ASP A 124 15.13 -21.56 -13.40
CA ASP A 124 15.51 -21.85 -12.02
C ASP A 124 16.50 -20.80 -11.52
N GLY A 125 16.13 -20.11 -10.44
CA GLY A 125 16.86 -18.97 -9.90
C GLY A 125 16.60 -17.63 -10.58
N PHE A 126 15.65 -17.54 -11.52
CA PHE A 126 15.28 -16.29 -12.17
C PHE A 126 14.67 -15.30 -11.17
N THR A 127 15.13 -14.06 -11.21
CA THR A 127 14.76 -13.03 -10.24
C THR A 127 13.92 -11.92 -10.88
N ILE A 128 12.89 -11.49 -10.15
CA ILE A 128 11.98 -10.40 -10.56
C ILE A 128 12.02 -9.34 -9.48
N THR A 129 12.45 -8.11 -9.81
CA THR A 129 12.25 -6.96 -8.91
C THR A 129 10.91 -6.31 -9.22
N GLN A 130 10.09 -6.16 -8.19
CA GLN A 130 8.82 -5.44 -8.26
C GLN A 130 8.88 -4.15 -7.45
N ILE A 131 8.41 -3.05 -8.02
CA ILE A 131 7.92 -1.88 -7.30
C ILE A 131 6.48 -1.59 -7.73
N SER A 132 5.74 -0.88 -6.90
CA SER A 132 4.34 -0.52 -7.15
C SER A 132 4.03 0.83 -6.53
N ASP A 133 2.94 1.47 -6.95
CA ASP A 133 2.35 2.60 -6.23
C ASP A 133 3.39 3.71 -5.95
N ILE A 134 3.96 4.26 -7.00
CA ILE A 134 4.98 5.32 -6.93
C ILE A 134 4.37 6.61 -6.40
N HIS A 135 3.18 7.00 -6.91
CA HIS A 135 2.50 8.23 -6.51
C HIS A 135 3.42 9.45 -6.50
N SER A 136 4.08 9.66 -7.62
CA SER A 136 5.16 10.66 -7.79
C SER A 136 4.79 12.07 -7.34
N GLY A 137 3.50 12.46 -7.44
CA GLY A 137 2.99 13.74 -6.96
C GLY A 137 3.05 13.95 -5.44
N SER A 138 3.33 12.88 -4.69
CA SER A 138 3.47 12.95 -3.22
C SER A 138 4.91 13.14 -2.76
N PHE A 139 5.91 12.97 -3.63
CA PHE A 139 7.32 13.06 -3.25
C PHE A 139 7.77 14.48 -2.93
N ASP A 140 8.52 14.63 -1.84
CA ASP A 140 9.07 15.91 -1.36
C ASP A 140 10.56 15.85 -1.00
N ASP A 141 11.21 14.69 -1.19
CA ASP A 141 12.64 14.49 -0.92
C ASP A 141 13.27 13.56 -1.97
N ARG A 142 14.07 14.15 -2.87
CA ARG A 142 14.73 13.39 -3.94
C ARG A 142 15.76 12.39 -3.41
N GLU A 143 16.50 12.75 -2.37
CA GLU A 143 17.48 11.84 -1.78
C GLU A 143 16.78 10.65 -1.12
N GLY A 144 15.63 10.90 -0.48
CA GLY A 144 14.78 9.86 0.06
C GLY A 144 14.35 8.88 -1.03
N VAL A 145 13.80 9.37 -2.14
CA VAL A 145 13.38 8.54 -3.30
C VAL A 145 14.56 7.74 -3.87
N ARG A 146 15.72 8.39 -4.06
CA ARG A 146 16.92 7.74 -4.59
C ARG A 146 17.38 6.55 -3.77
N LYS A 147 17.25 6.57 -2.43
CA LYS A 147 17.57 5.41 -1.59
C LYS A 147 16.77 4.17 -1.99
N GLY A 148 15.47 4.35 -2.28
CA GLY A 148 14.63 3.25 -2.75
C GLY A 148 15.05 2.75 -4.14
N LEU A 149 15.36 3.67 -5.06
CA LEU A 149 15.82 3.34 -6.41
C LEU A 149 17.17 2.60 -6.39
N GLU A 150 18.13 3.07 -5.60
CA GLU A 150 19.41 2.39 -5.44
C GLU A 150 19.24 1.00 -4.81
N MET A 151 18.31 0.86 -3.85
CA MET A 151 17.98 -0.46 -3.31
C MET A 151 17.44 -1.39 -4.40
N ALA A 152 16.54 -0.92 -5.27
CA ALA A 152 16.01 -1.71 -6.38
C ALA A 152 17.10 -2.06 -7.42
N LYS A 153 17.92 -1.09 -7.82
CA LYS A 153 19.06 -1.28 -8.76
C LYS A 153 20.09 -2.27 -8.25
N ALA A 154 20.40 -2.22 -6.94
CA ALA A 154 21.38 -3.09 -6.31
C ALA A 154 21.00 -4.57 -6.37
N GLN A 155 19.73 -4.91 -6.62
CA GLN A 155 19.28 -6.30 -6.72
C GLN A 155 19.76 -6.97 -8.01
N LYS A 156 20.01 -6.21 -9.08
CA LYS A 156 20.47 -6.71 -10.38
C LYS A 156 19.62 -7.89 -10.89
N SER A 157 18.29 -7.79 -10.66
CA SER A 157 17.36 -8.84 -11.04
C SER A 157 17.27 -9.01 -12.54
N ASP A 158 16.88 -10.22 -12.97
CA ASP A 158 16.72 -10.58 -14.37
C ASP A 158 15.60 -9.78 -15.04
N LEU A 159 14.50 -9.55 -14.34
CA LEU A 159 13.31 -8.83 -14.82
C LEU A 159 12.94 -7.72 -13.84
N PHE A 160 12.45 -6.59 -14.36
CA PHE A 160 11.86 -5.53 -13.55
C PHE A 160 10.38 -5.37 -13.90
N VAL A 161 9.53 -5.23 -12.90
CA VAL A 161 8.09 -4.99 -13.08
C VAL A 161 7.60 -3.84 -12.20
N PHE A 162 6.72 -3.02 -12.78
CA PHE A 162 6.00 -1.95 -12.10
C PHE A 162 4.50 -2.21 -12.16
N THR A 163 3.87 -2.36 -11.01
CA THR A 163 2.47 -2.82 -10.92
C THR A 163 1.46 -1.70 -10.71
N GLY A 164 1.68 -0.51 -11.31
CA GLY A 164 0.69 0.56 -11.45
C GLY A 164 0.75 1.64 -10.37
N ASP A 165 -0.06 2.69 -10.57
CA ASP A 165 -0.12 3.92 -9.78
C ASP A 165 1.18 4.73 -9.86
N LEU A 166 1.50 5.20 -11.06
CA LEU A 166 2.66 6.05 -11.34
C LEU A 166 2.51 7.43 -10.73
N VAL A 167 1.32 8.00 -10.82
CA VAL A 167 0.96 9.34 -10.38
C VAL A 167 -0.18 9.32 -9.35
N ASN A 168 -0.48 10.47 -8.73
CA ASN A 168 -1.71 10.63 -7.95
C ASN A 168 -2.93 10.82 -8.86
N ASN A 169 -2.79 11.68 -9.90
CA ASN A 169 -3.83 11.96 -10.90
C ASN A 169 -3.27 12.55 -12.19
N PHE A 170 -2.17 13.33 -12.13
CA PHE A 170 -1.72 14.21 -13.21
C PHE A 170 -0.36 13.80 -13.76
N ALA A 171 -0.26 13.71 -15.08
CA ALA A 171 0.99 13.34 -15.76
C ALA A 171 2.19 14.21 -15.35
N PRO A 172 2.07 15.56 -15.19
CA PRO A 172 3.20 16.40 -14.79
C PRO A 172 3.81 16.03 -13.42
N GLU A 173 3.10 15.28 -12.58
CA GLU A 173 3.63 14.82 -11.29
C GLU A 173 4.87 13.92 -11.45
N MET A 174 4.97 13.19 -12.56
CA MET A 174 6.10 12.29 -12.83
C MET A 174 7.29 12.99 -13.50
N GLU A 175 7.09 14.11 -14.17
CA GLU A 175 8.13 14.81 -14.94
C GLU A 175 9.43 15.06 -14.17
N PRO A 176 9.40 15.54 -12.90
CA PRO A 176 10.62 15.78 -12.13
C PRO A 176 11.43 14.51 -11.83
N TRP A 177 10.80 13.33 -11.93
CA TRP A 177 11.32 12.03 -11.49
C TRP A 177 11.71 11.10 -12.63
N LEU A 178 11.35 11.44 -13.88
CA LEU A 178 11.58 10.58 -15.05
C LEU A 178 13.04 10.11 -15.14
N ASN A 179 14.01 11.02 -14.96
CA ASN A 179 15.41 10.67 -15.06
C ASN A 179 15.90 9.72 -13.95
N ASP A 180 15.33 9.83 -12.75
CA ASP A 180 15.71 8.96 -11.63
C ASP A 180 15.16 7.53 -11.85
N PHE A 181 13.87 7.41 -12.20
CA PHE A 181 13.23 6.09 -12.42
C PHE A 181 13.68 5.42 -13.73
N LYS A 182 14.10 6.20 -14.74
CA LYS A 182 14.66 5.67 -15.98
C LYS A 182 15.92 4.82 -15.76
N GLU A 183 16.59 4.96 -14.62
CA GLU A 183 17.78 4.17 -14.29
C GLU A 183 17.48 2.71 -13.91
N LEU A 184 16.22 2.37 -13.61
CA LEU A 184 15.81 0.99 -13.34
C LEU A 184 15.84 0.18 -14.63
N ARG A 185 16.75 -0.80 -14.71
CA ARG A 185 16.96 -1.65 -15.88
C ARG A 185 17.18 -3.09 -15.45
N ALA A 186 16.70 -4.01 -16.29
CA ALA A 186 16.88 -5.44 -16.12
C ALA A 186 17.19 -6.10 -17.48
N PRO A 187 18.01 -7.18 -17.51
CA PRO A 187 18.43 -7.83 -18.76
C PRO A 187 17.29 -8.34 -19.62
N TYR A 188 16.21 -8.86 -18.99
CA TYR A 188 15.04 -9.39 -19.69
C TYR A 188 13.90 -8.37 -19.82
N GLY A 189 14.18 -7.08 -19.58
CA GLY A 189 13.26 -5.99 -19.82
C GLY A 189 12.61 -5.41 -18.56
N GLN A 190 11.91 -4.31 -18.78
CA GLN A 190 11.14 -3.58 -17.78
C GLN A 190 9.70 -3.51 -18.26
N TYR A 191 8.77 -4.05 -17.47
CA TYR A 191 7.35 -4.12 -17.81
C TYR A 191 6.51 -3.41 -16.79
N SER A 192 5.41 -2.84 -17.24
CA SER A 192 4.53 -2.07 -16.37
C SER A 192 3.07 -2.24 -16.74
N ILE A 193 2.20 -1.95 -15.80
CA ILE A 193 0.75 -1.81 -15.98
C ILE A 193 0.28 -0.49 -15.38
N LEU A 194 -0.97 -0.11 -15.63
CA LEU A 194 -1.63 1.02 -14.99
C LEU A 194 -2.35 0.59 -13.71
N GLY A 195 -2.36 1.48 -12.70
CA GLY A 195 -3.21 1.39 -11.55
C GLY A 195 -4.42 2.32 -11.66
N ASN A 196 -5.27 2.35 -10.64
CA ASN A 196 -6.51 3.12 -10.66
C ASN A 196 -6.28 4.65 -10.67
N HIS A 197 -5.18 5.13 -10.11
CA HIS A 197 -4.82 6.55 -10.10
C HIS A 197 -4.35 7.07 -11.46
N ASP A 198 -3.82 6.20 -12.31
CA ASP A 198 -3.29 6.57 -13.63
C ASP A 198 -4.39 6.97 -14.64
N TYR A 199 -5.66 6.76 -14.30
CA TYR A 199 -6.80 7.19 -15.14
C TYR A 199 -7.33 8.59 -14.80
N GLY A 200 -6.81 9.24 -13.75
CA GLY A 200 -7.23 10.57 -13.32
C GLY A 200 -8.68 10.66 -12.83
N ASP A 201 -9.26 9.53 -12.39
CA ASP A 201 -10.68 9.45 -11.98
C ASP A 201 -10.97 10.14 -10.64
N TYR A 202 -9.94 10.50 -9.87
CA TYR A 202 -10.08 11.14 -8.55
C TYR A 202 -9.92 12.66 -8.58
N SER A 203 -9.90 13.23 -9.79
CA SER A 203 -9.78 14.68 -9.99
C SER A 203 -10.91 15.22 -10.84
N HIS A 204 -11.14 16.53 -10.75
CA HIS A 204 -12.04 17.22 -11.67
C HIS A 204 -11.27 17.67 -12.90
N TRP A 205 -11.90 17.52 -14.06
CA TRP A 205 -11.34 17.88 -15.35
C TRP A 205 -12.20 18.93 -16.02
N ASN A 206 -11.57 19.90 -16.69
CA ASN A 206 -12.29 20.94 -17.43
C ASN A 206 -13.04 20.37 -18.65
N SER A 207 -12.57 19.23 -19.18
CA SER A 207 -13.20 18.51 -20.28
C SER A 207 -12.75 17.05 -20.28
N GLU A 208 -13.52 16.17 -20.93
CA GLU A 208 -13.12 14.79 -21.18
C GLU A 208 -11.85 14.72 -22.06
N THR A 209 -11.67 15.69 -22.96
CA THR A 209 -10.46 15.80 -23.78
C THR A 209 -9.21 16.00 -22.91
N SER A 210 -9.25 16.94 -21.96
CA SER A 210 -8.10 17.19 -21.07
C SER A 210 -7.77 15.99 -20.20
N LYS A 211 -8.77 15.21 -19.79
CA LYS A 211 -8.57 13.96 -19.08
C LYS A 211 -7.92 12.89 -19.97
N ALA A 212 -8.40 12.76 -21.21
CA ALA A 212 -7.85 11.82 -22.16
C ALA A 212 -6.38 12.16 -22.52
N GLU A 213 -6.08 13.44 -22.75
CA GLU A 213 -4.71 13.91 -22.97
C GLU A 213 -3.78 13.59 -21.79
N ASN A 214 -4.23 13.82 -20.56
CA ASN A 214 -3.46 13.46 -19.37
C ASN A 214 -3.18 11.95 -19.31
N HIS A 215 -4.17 11.12 -19.61
CA HIS A 215 -4.01 9.67 -19.61
C HIS A 215 -3.01 9.22 -20.68
N GLU A 216 -3.05 9.81 -21.89
CA GLU A 216 -2.05 9.54 -22.93
C GLU A 216 -0.64 9.99 -22.51
N LEU A 217 -0.51 11.13 -21.84
CA LEU A 217 0.78 11.57 -21.30
C LEU A 217 1.33 10.62 -20.23
N ILE A 218 0.47 10.07 -19.34
CA ILE A 218 0.88 9.05 -18.37
C ILE A 218 1.40 7.80 -19.09
N LYS A 219 0.71 7.31 -20.11
CA LYS A 219 1.18 6.17 -20.93
C LYS A 219 2.52 6.47 -21.58
N ASN A 220 2.71 7.69 -22.11
CA ASN A 220 3.96 8.13 -22.68
C ASN A 220 5.10 8.20 -21.65
N HIS A 221 4.80 8.49 -20.38
CA HIS A 221 5.80 8.42 -19.31
C HIS A 221 6.35 7.01 -19.12
N HIS A 222 5.52 5.96 -19.18
CA HIS A 222 6.01 4.59 -19.15
C HIS A 222 7.00 4.31 -20.29
N HIS A 223 6.70 4.76 -21.51
CA HIS A 223 7.63 4.65 -22.65
C HIS A 223 8.92 5.45 -22.44
N THR A 224 8.81 6.68 -21.92
CA THR A 224 9.97 7.52 -21.59
C THR A 224 10.87 6.90 -20.53
N LEU A 225 10.26 6.21 -19.55
CA LEU A 225 10.97 5.42 -18.55
C LEU A 225 11.62 4.16 -19.16
N GLY A 226 11.26 3.79 -20.39
CA GLY A 226 11.69 2.57 -21.07
C GLY A 226 10.99 1.33 -20.54
N TYR A 227 9.79 1.49 -19.98
CA TYR A 227 8.95 0.39 -19.53
C TYR A 227 7.99 -0.03 -20.66
N HIS A 228 7.89 -1.33 -20.88
CA HIS A 228 6.89 -1.91 -21.77
C HIS A 228 5.53 -1.91 -21.06
N LEU A 229 4.68 -0.93 -21.40
CA LEU A 229 3.35 -0.80 -20.83
C LEU A 229 2.43 -1.88 -21.41
N MET A 230 1.87 -2.71 -20.54
CA MET A 230 0.99 -3.81 -20.88
C MET A 230 -0.47 -3.46 -20.54
N LEU A 231 -1.33 -3.42 -21.55
CA LEU A 231 -2.75 -3.06 -21.44
C LEU A 231 -3.61 -4.20 -21.99
N ASN A 232 -3.96 -5.16 -21.13
CA ASN A 232 -4.67 -6.38 -21.49
C ASN A 232 -3.93 -7.18 -22.58
N THR A 233 -2.62 -7.38 -22.37
CA THR A 233 -1.73 -8.04 -23.33
C THR A 233 -0.81 -9.02 -22.62
N ASN A 234 -0.14 -9.86 -23.41
CA ASN A 234 0.92 -10.73 -22.93
C ASN A 234 2.18 -10.61 -23.78
N THR A 235 3.27 -11.08 -23.25
CA THR A 235 4.55 -11.21 -23.94
C THR A 235 5.32 -12.42 -23.41
N THR A 236 6.20 -12.95 -24.25
CA THR A 236 7.06 -14.07 -23.89
C THR A 236 8.42 -13.58 -23.46
N ILE A 237 8.90 -14.04 -22.31
CA ILE A 237 10.28 -13.89 -21.86
C ILE A 237 11.01 -15.18 -22.22
N GLU A 238 12.05 -15.08 -23.02
CA GLU A 238 12.84 -16.23 -23.46
C GLU A 238 14.22 -16.24 -22.82
N LYS A 239 14.64 -17.40 -22.30
CA LYS A 239 15.95 -17.63 -21.72
C LYS A 239 16.43 -19.03 -22.10
N ASN A 240 17.58 -19.13 -22.76
CA ASN A 240 18.20 -20.41 -23.17
C ASN A 240 17.22 -21.31 -23.95
N GLY A 241 16.41 -20.75 -24.85
CA GLY A 241 15.44 -21.48 -25.67
C GLY A 241 14.18 -21.94 -24.94
N GLN A 242 14.04 -21.65 -23.65
CA GLN A 242 12.83 -21.91 -22.88
C GLN A 242 12.08 -20.60 -22.60
N LYS A 243 10.78 -20.69 -22.29
CA LYS A 243 9.89 -19.54 -22.25
C LYS A 243 9.00 -19.52 -21.02
N ILE A 244 8.76 -18.32 -20.49
CA ILE A 244 7.67 -18.02 -19.56
C ILE A 244 6.82 -16.91 -20.18
N VAL A 245 5.55 -16.79 -19.79
CA VAL A 245 4.65 -15.75 -20.29
C VAL A 245 4.40 -14.73 -19.21
N LEU A 246 4.70 -13.46 -19.50
CA LEU A 246 4.31 -12.32 -18.70
C LEU A 246 3.01 -11.74 -19.25
N ILE A 247 2.04 -11.53 -18.40
CA ILE A 247 0.70 -11.03 -18.71
C ILE A 247 0.48 -9.74 -17.95
N GLY A 248 -0.07 -8.71 -18.61
CA GLY A 248 -0.43 -7.46 -17.97
C GLY A 248 -1.86 -7.07 -18.27
N VAL A 249 -2.63 -6.79 -17.24
CA VAL A 249 -4.00 -6.27 -17.37
C VAL A 249 -4.06 -4.80 -16.98
N GLU A 250 -4.98 -4.06 -17.57
CA GLU A 250 -5.38 -2.75 -17.09
C GLU A 250 -6.00 -2.85 -15.68
N ASN A 251 -6.25 -1.71 -15.03
CA ASN A 251 -6.80 -1.75 -13.68
C ASN A 251 -8.14 -2.49 -13.63
N TRP A 252 -8.20 -3.49 -12.76
CA TRP A 252 -9.38 -4.23 -12.39
C TRP A 252 -9.44 -4.34 -10.87
N GLY A 253 -10.53 -3.90 -10.24
CA GLY A 253 -10.69 -3.96 -8.80
C GLY A 253 -12.15 -3.88 -8.38
N LEU A 254 -12.49 -4.55 -7.27
CA LEU A 254 -13.82 -4.48 -6.68
C LEU A 254 -14.10 -3.07 -6.15
N GLY A 255 -15.07 -2.37 -6.78
CA GLY A 255 -15.43 -1.00 -6.44
C GLY A 255 -14.70 0.09 -7.23
N PHE A 256 -13.92 -0.30 -8.23
CA PHE A 256 -13.28 0.59 -9.19
C PHE A 256 -13.79 0.33 -10.62
N LYS A 257 -13.44 1.21 -11.55
CA LYS A 257 -13.70 0.96 -12.97
C LYS A 257 -12.86 -0.25 -13.41
N GLN A 258 -13.53 -1.27 -13.88
CA GLN A 258 -12.91 -2.51 -14.36
C GLN A 258 -12.58 -2.36 -15.85
N LYS A 259 -11.34 -2.02 -16.15
CA LYS A 259 -10.80 -1.93 -17.51
C LYS A 259 -9.94 -3.15 -17.87
N GLY A 260 -9.45 -3.85 -16.86
CA GLY A 260 -8.72 -5.10 -17.03
C GLY A 260 -9.60 -6.19 -17.64
N ASP A 261 -9.07 -6.86 -18.65
CA ASP A 261 -9.68 -7.98 -19.34
C ASP A 261 -8.67 -9.15 -19.35
N LEU A 262 -8.85 -10.07 -18.41
CA LEU A 262 -7.96 -11.21 -18.24
C LEU A 262 -8.05 -12.16 -19.42
N ASN A 263 -9.25 -12.34 -20.02
CA ASN A 263 -9.43 -13.24 -21.13
C ASN A 263 -8.68 -12.74 -22.37
N LYS A 264 -8.80 -11.44 -22.67
CA LYS A 264 -8.06 -10.78 -23.74
C LYS A 264 -6.54 -10.87 -23.49
N ALA A 265 -6.10 -10.61 -22.27
CA ALA A 265 -4.69 -10.71 -21.91
C ALA A 265 -4.12 -12.12 -22.05
N LEU A 266 -4.95 -13.15 -21.98
CA LEU A 266 -4.60 -14.57 -22.14
C LEU A 266 -4.78 -15.09 -23.56
N GLU A 267 -5.18 -14.28 -24.54
CA GLU A 267 -5.30 -14.70 -25.93
C GLU A 267 -3.95 -15.18 -26.48
N GLY A 268 -3.96 -16.32 -27.14
CA GLY A 268 -2.76 -16.92 -27.74
C GLY A 268 -1.75 -17.51 -26.75
N VAL A 269 -2.02 -17.48 -25.45
CA VAL A 269 -1.14 -18.08 -24.44
C VAL A 269 -1.45 -19.56 -24.32
N ASP A 270 -0.42 -20.42 -24.42
CA ASP A 270 -0.56 -21.85 -24.25
C ASP A 270 -0.99 -22.25 -22.84
N ASP A 271 -1.79 -23.30 -22.71
CA ASP A 271 -2.29 -23.75 -21.41
C ASP A 271 -1.17 -24.22 -20.48
N ASP A 272 -0.15 -24.88 -21.03
CA ASP A 272 1.00 -25.42 -20.28
C ASP A 272 2.12 -24.40 -20.02
N ALA A 273 2.02 -23.18 -20.57
CA ALA A 273 3.03 -22.15 -20.34
C ALA A 273 3.07 -21.74 -18.87
N PHE A 274 4.28 -21.49 -18.33
CA PHE A 274 4.43 -20.85 -17.04
C PHE A 274 4.04 -19.36 -17.13
N LYS A 275 3.10 -18.91 -16.30
CA LYS A 275 2.45 -17.60 -16.41
C LYS A 275 2.67 -16.75 -15.18
N VAL A 276 3.14 -15.50 -15.40
CA VAL A 276 3.22 -14.44 -14.40
C VAL A 276 2.28 -13.32 -14.79
N LEU A 277 1.36 -12.93 -13.92
CA LEU A 277 0.37 -11.87 -14.15
C LEU A 277 0.73 -10.61 -13.36
N LEU A 278 0.73 -9.48 -14.04
CA LEU A 278 0.72 -8.17 -13.42
C LEU A 278 -0.73 -7.67 -13.35
N SER A 279 -1.22 -7.42 -12.14
CA SER A 279 -2.58 -6.91 -11.89
C SER A 279 -2.56 -6.02 -10.66
N HIS A 280 -2.91 -4.74 -10.82
CA HIS A 280 -2.70 -3.73 -9.78
C HIS A 280 -3.47 -4.03 -8.49
N ASP A 281 -4.80 -4.21 -8.56
CA ASP A 281 -5.65 -4.43 -7.39
C ASP A 281 -5.71 -5.94 -7.03
N PRO A 282 -5.33 -6.34 -5.81
CA PRO A 282 -5.33 -7.74 -5.39
C PRO A 282 -6.72 -8.39 -5.33
N SER A 283 -7.81 -7.61 -5.32
CA SER A 283 -9.17 -8.17 -5.36
C SER A 283 -9.48 -8.90 -6.68
N HIS A 284 -8.79 -8.56 -7.76
CA HIS A 284 -8.88 -9.28 -9.03
C HIS A 284 -8.50 -10.77 -8.90
N TRP A 285 -7.53 -11.07 -8.03
CA TRP A 285 -7.06 -12.43 -7.83
C TRP A 285 -8.16 -13.36 -7.29
N ASP A 286 -8.91 -12.90 -6.27
CA ASP A 286 -10.02 -13.67 -5.72
C ASP A 286 -11.23 -13.72 -6.66
N ALA A 287 -11.50 -12.64 -7.39
CA ALA A 287 -12.68 -12.52 -8.24
C ALA A 287 -12.57 -13.30 -9.54
N GLU A 288 -11.42 -13.26 -10.23
CA GLU A 288 -11.26 -13.83 -11.57
C GLU A 288 -10.04 -14.76 -11.69
N VAL A 289 -8.86 -14.33 -11.20
CA VAL A 289 -7.60 -15.03 -11.48
C VAL A 289 -7.59 -16.46 -10.94
N LYS A 290 -8.10 -16.68 -9.74
CA LYS A 290 -8.19 -18.03 -9.15
C LYS A 290 -9.09 -18.96 -9.94
N GLN A 291 -10.11 -18.42 -10.57
CA GLN A 291 -11.14 -19.17 -11.31
C GLN A 291 -10.81 -19.29 -12.80
N SER A 292 -9.73 -18.66 -13.25
CA SER A 292 -9.29 -18.75 -14.65
C SER A 292 -9.03 -20.20 -15.06
N LYS A 293 -9.53 -20.58 -16.23
CA LYS A 293 -9.29 -21.91 -16.83
C LYS A 293 -7.81 -22.15 -17.11
N LYS A 294 -7.07 -21.10 -17.50
CA LYS A 294 -5.62 -21.16 -17.67
C LYS A 294 -4.95 -20.98 -16.32
N HIS A 295 -4.07 -21.89 -15.93
CA HIS A 295 -3.33 -21.78 -14.67
C HIS A 295 -2.39 -20.58 -14.69
N ILE A 296 -2.53 -19.67 -13.73
CA ILE A 296 -1.64 -18.51 -13.53
C ILE A 296 -0.87 -18.78 -12.24
N HIS A 297 0.47 -18.95 -12.39
CA HIS A 297 1.34 -19.42 -11.34
C HIS A 297 1.62 -18.35 -10.28
N LEU A 298 1.89 -17.10 -10.75
CA LEU A 298 2.22 -15.96 -9.91
C LEU A 298 1.45 -14.73 -10.38
N THR A 299 0.81 -14.04 -9.45
CA THR A 299 0.21 -12.71 -9.65
C THR A 299 0.95 -11.70 -8.79
N LEU A 300 1.33 -10.56 -9.39
CA LEU A 300 2.02 -9.46 -8.73
C LEU A 300 1.08 -8.25 -8.69
N SER A 301 0.78 -7.77 -7.48
CA SER A 301 -0.17 -6.68 -7.22
C SER A 301 0.43 -5.61 -6.31
N GLY A 302 -0.25 -4.47 -6.18
CA GLY A 302 0.05 -3.37 -5.27
C GLY A 302 -1.22 -2.82 -4.61
N HIS A 303 -1.53 -1.54 -4.87
CA HIS A 303 -2.79 -0.85 -4.59
C HIS A 303 -3.07 -0.52 -3.12
N THR A 304 -2.86 -1.44 -2.21
CA THR A 304 -3.37 -1.33 -0.84
C THR A 304 -2.55 -0.39 0.04
N HIS A 305 -1.27 -0.19 -0.28
CA HIS A 305 -0.25 0.48 0.55
C HIS A 305 -0.16 -0.06 1.99
N GLY A 306 -0.88 -1.13 2.33
CA GLY A 306 -1.15 -1.47 3.72
C GLY A 306 -1.79 -0.31 4.49
N MET A 307 -2.58 0.54 3.79
CA MET A 307 -3.14 1.81 4.29
C MET A 307 -2.07 2.78 4.82
N GLN A 308 -0.76 2.52 4.56
CA GLN A 308 0.36 3.29 5.10
C GLN A 308 0.40 3.32 6.65
N PHE A 309 -0.46 2.56 7.29
CA PHE A 309 -0.64 2.54 8.74
C PHE A 309 -0.89 1.13 9.26
N GLY A 310 -0.10 0.70 10.24
CA GLY A 310 -0.25 -0.62 10.82
C GLY A 310 0.92 -1.03 11.69
N VAL A 311 1.00 -2.32 11.95
CA VAL A 311 2.10 -2.95 12.69
C VAL A 311 2.58 -4.15 11.89
N GLU A 312 3.86 -4.22 11.62
CA GLU A 312 4.50 -5.36 11.00
C GLU A 312 5.79 -5.71 11.73
N ILE A 313 5.75 -6.84 12.41
CA ILE A 313 6.86 -7.43 13.17
C ILE A 313 6.95 -8.93 12.84
N PRO A 314 8.06 -9.61 13.11
CA PRO A 314 8.17 -11.03 12.84
C PRO A 314 7.01 -11.84 13.42
N GLY A 315 6.32 -12.59 12.53
CA GLY A 315 5.16 -13.43 12.90
C GLY A 315 3.83 -12.69 13.08
N PHE A 316 3.79 -11.37 12.98
CA PHE A 316 2.54 -10.61 13.12
C PHE A 316 2.50 -9.41 12.18
N LYS A 317 1.45 -9.32 11.37
CA LYS A 317 1.15 -8.12 10.56
C LYS A 317 -0.32 -7.74 10.70
N TRP A 318 -0.56 -6.46 10.88
CA TRP A 318 -1.90 -5.90 10.98
C TRP A 318 -1.96 -4.50 10.38
N SER A 319 -3.03 -4.24 9.64
CA SER A 319 -3.38 -2.91 9.15
C SER A 319 -4.91 -2.80 9.11
N PRO A 320 -5.50 -1.61 9.31
CA PRO A 320 -6.94 -1.42 9.13
C PRO A 320 -7.44 -1.82 7.75
N ILE A 321 -6.58 -1.77 6.72
CA ILE A 321 -6.95 -2.14 5.34
C ILE A 321 -7.38 -3.60 5.20
N GLN A 322 -6.97 -4.50 6.12
CA GLN A 322 -7.37 -5.91 6.09
C GLN A 322 -8.89 -6.13 6.18
N MET A 323 -9.61 -5.14 6.72
CA MET A 323 -11.09 -5.17 6.77
C MET A 323 -11.71 -5.06 5.37
N ARG A 324 -11.01 -4.42 4.42
CA ARG A 324 -11.43 -4.26 3.03
C ARG A 324 -10.72 -5.22 2.10
N TYR A 325 -9.42 -5.43 2.32
CA TYR A 325 -8.53 -6.29 1.54
C TYR A 325 -7.93 -7.36 2.46
N PRO A 326 -8.51 -8.56 2.56
CA PRO A 326 -7.93 -9.65 3.37
C PRO A 326 -6.50 -10.00 2.94
N LYS A 327 -6.21 -9.87 1.64
CA LYS A 327 -4.89 -10.04 1.02
C LYS A 327 -4.28 -8.68 0.73
N TRP A 328 -3.69 -8.04 1.74
CA TRP A 328 -3.25 -6.65 1.66
C TRP A 328 -1.73 -6.45 1.56
N ALA A 329 -0.91 -7.43 1.89
CA ALA A 329 0.56 -7.31 1.80
C ALA A 329 1.27 -8.67 1.87
N GLY A 330 2.36 -8.82 1.11
CA GLY A 330 3.20 -10.01 1.09
C GLY A 330 2.58 -11.17 0.32
N LEU A 331 3.07 -12.38 0.58
CA LEU A 331 2.75 -13.59 -0.15
C LEU A 331 1.47 -14.28 0.37
N TYR A 332 0.64 -14.72 -0.57
CA TYR A 332 -0.52 -15.60 -0.36
C TYR A 332 -0.45 -16.75 -1.35
N GLN A 333 -0.77 -17.97 -0.88
CA GLN A 333 -0.72 -19.17 -1.71
C GLN A 333 -2.01 -19.97 -1.52
N GLU A 334 -2.70 -20.25 -2.61
CA GLU A 334 -3.93 -21.05 -2.62
C GLU A 334 -3.98 -21.88 -3.91
N SER A 335 -4.28 -23.18 -3.78
CA SER A 335 -4.51 -24.09 -4.92
C SER A 335 -3.37 -24.06 -5.98
N GLY A 336 -2.11 -24.01 -5.55
CA GLY A 336 -0.94 -23.98 -6.42
C GLY A 336 -0.69 -22.64 -7.12
N LYS A 337 -1.47 -21.62 -6.81
CA LYS A 337 -1.32 -20.25 -7.33
C LYS A 337 -0.77 -19.34 -6.24
N CYS A 338 0.08 -18.39 -6.65
CA CYS A 338 0.69 -17.39 -5.76
C CYS A 338 0.16 -15.99 -6.09
N LEU A 339 -0.13 -15.22 -5.05
CA LEU A 339 -0.34 -13.77 -5.13
C LEU A 339 0.69 -13.09 -4.24
N TYR A 340 1.42 -12.13 -4.78
CA TYR A 340 2.23 -11.22 -3.98
C TYR A 340 1.65 -9.81 -4.05
N VAL A 341 1.42 -9.19 -2.89
CA VAL A 341 0.90 -7.82 -2.80
C VAL A 341 1.98 -6.92 -2.22
N ASN A 342 2.52 -6.03 -3.05
CA ASN A 342 3.53 -5.04 -2.69
C ASN A 342 2.90 -3.90 -1.89
N ARG A 343 3.60 -3.40 -0.85
CA ARG A 343 3.12 -2.31 0.03
C ARG A 343 3.26 -0.91 -0.57
N GLY A 344 3.75 -0.83 -1.81
CA GLY A 344 3.97 0.42 -2.52
C GLY A 344 5.32 1.08 -2.21
N PHE A 345 5.85 1.76 -3.22
CA PHE A 345 7.11 2.50 -3.18
C PHE A 345 6.92 3.91 -2.61
N GLY A 346 5.85 4.58 -3.00
CA GLY A 346 5.51 5.94 -2.56
C GLY A 346 4.48 5.99 -1.43
N PHE A 347 3.74 7.07 -1.39
CA PHE A 347 2.64 7.29 -0.43
C PHE A 347 1.61 8.24 -1.04
N ILE A 348 0.36 8.18 -0.55
CA ILE A 348 -0.74 9.00 -1.03
C ILE A 348 -1.69 9.40 0.11
N GLY A 349 -2.32 10.57 0.01
CA GLY A 349 -3.29 11.07 0.98
C GLY A 349 -2.66 11.48 2.31
N PHE A 350 -2.24 10.52 3.12
CA PHE A 350 -1.46 10.79 4.34
C PHE A 350 0.02 10.95 3.97
N PRO A 351 0.71 12.06 4.39
CA PRO A 351 2.08 12.36 3.97
C PRO A 351 3.14 11.58 4.76
N GLY A 352 2.94 10.28 4.94
CA GLY A 352 3.80 9.45 5.76
C GLY A 352 3.46 7.96 5.71
N ARG A 353 4.27 7.16 6.40
CA ARG A 353 4.05 5.74 6.63
C ARG A 353 4.34 5.38 8.07
N VAL A 354 3.40 4.73 8.73
CA VAL A 354 3.48 4.39 10.16
C VAL A 354 3.40 2.87 10.32
N GLY A 355 4.53 2.24 10.58
CA GLY A 355 4.65 0.80 10.80
C GLY A 355 4.56 -0.07 9.56
N ILE A 356 4.06 0.44 8.43
CA ILE A 356 4.06 -0.20 7.11
C ILE A 356 4.97 0.61 6.19
N TRP A 357 6.18 0.13 6.01
CA TRP A 357 7.23 0.86 5.31
C TRP A 357 7.11 0.71 3.79
N PRO A 358 7.67 1.66 3.01
CA PRO A 358 7.73 1.52 1.55
C PRO A 358 8.61 0.34 1.16
N GLU A 359 8.27 -0.29 0.05
CA GLU A 359 8.75 -1.62 -0.30
C GLU A 359 9.42 -1.68 -1.67
N VAL A 360 10.54 -2.40 -1.72
CA VAL A 360 11.10 -3.02 -2.92
C VAL A 360 11.03 -4.53 -2.72
N THR A 361 10.48 -5.27 -3.70
CA THR A 361 10.36 -6.73 -3.61
C THR A 361 11.27 -7.41 -4.60
N VAL A 362 11.87 -8.51 -4.20
CA VAL A 362 12.56 -9.45 -5.10
C VAL A 362 11.93 -10.83 -4.96
N ILE A 363 11.38 -11.32 -6.07
CA ILE A 363 10.85 -12.68 -6.18
C ILE A 363 11.90 -13.54 -6.89
N THR A 364 12.30 -14.64 -6.27
CA THR A 364 13.14 -15.66 -6.91
C THR A 364 12.28 -16.86 -7.28
N LEU A 365 12.24 -17.19 -8.56
CA LEU A 365 11.55 -18.39 -9.03
C LEU A 365 12.48 -19.58 -8.89
N LYS A 366 11.98 -20.67 -8.34
CA LYS A 366 12.71 -21.93 -8.16
C LYS A 366 11.90 -23.11 -8.68
N ARG A 367 12.59 -24.03 -9.36
CA ARG A 367 11.99 -25.30 -9.74
C ARG A 367 12.08 -26.27 -8.56
N THR A 368 10.96 -26.90 -8.21
CA THR A 368 11.01 -28.07 -7.32
C THR A 368 11.47 -29.30 -8.11
N ALA A 369 12.29 -30.13 -7.46
CA ALA A 369 12.72 -31.40 -8.02
C ALA A 369 11.53 -32.36 -8.18
#